data_3542ed4439b1a9d977546d23b2e8970d
#
_entry.id   3542ed4439b1a9d977546d23b2e8970d
#
_cell.length_a   1.000
_cell.length_b   1.000
_cell.length_c   1.000
_cell.angle_alpha   90.00
_cell.angle_beta   90.00
_cell.angle_gamma   90.00
#
_symmetry.space_group_name_H-M   'P 1'
#
loop_
_entity.id
_entity.type
_entity.pdbx_description
1 polymer ?
#
loop_
_entity_poly.entity_id
_entity_poly.type
_entity_poly.pdbx_seq_one_letter_code
_entity_poly.pdbx_strand_id
1 'polypeptide(L)'
;GDMLKEIKMGDVQDFTNFVNAVIDEASFDNIMSYIDYAKQSPDAEIVFGGNGDKSVGYFVEPTVIRTTDPMFKSMVEEIFGPVITIYVYDDNKYEETLELCDRTSPYGLTGSIFARDRYAIDMAFNKLRYAAGNFYINDKPTGAVIAQQPFGGSRASGTNDKAGGPLNLIRWTNARCIKEALVPPTS
;
A
#
# COMPACT_ATOMS: atom_id res chain seq x y z
N GLY A 1 -15.89 10.34 -7.65
CA GLY A 1 -15.66 11.68 -8.18
C GLY A 1 -16.02 12.82 -7.22
N ASP A 2 -17.17 12.76 -6.56
CA ASP A 2 -17.63 13.90 -5.76
C ASP A 2 -16.81 14.12 -4.50
N MET A 3 -16.46 13.09 -3.78
CA MET A 3 -15.57 13.18 -2.60
C MET A 3 -14.20 13.79 -2.94
N LEU A 4 -13.66 13.52 -4.12
CA LEU A 4 -12.35 14.08 -4.53
C LEU A 4 -12.42 15.59 -4.80
N LYS A 5 -13.57 16.10 -5.23
CA LYS A 5 -13.79 17.54 -5.45
C LYS A 5 -13.82 18.36 -4.17
N GLU A 6 -14.09 17.70 -3.04
CA GLU A 6 -14.13 18.32 -1.71
C GLU A 6 -12.75 18.37 -1.05
N ILE A 7 -11.78 17.60 -1.58
CA ILE A 7 -10.41 17.57 -1.04
C ILE A 7 -9.71 18.89 -1.36
N LYS A 8 -9.34 19.59 -0.30
CA LYS A 8 -8.53 20.81 -0.42
C LYS A 8 -7.04 20.45 -0.35
N MET A 9 -6.27 21.12 -1.18
CA MET A 9 -4.82 21.03 -1.24
C MET A 9 -4.21 22.40 -0.99
N GLY A 10 -3.16 22.48 -0.17
CA GLY A 10 -2.49 23.75 0.13
C GLY A 10 -1.51 23.65 1.29
N ASP A 11 -1.22 24.79 1.93
CA ASP A 11 -0.26 24.93 3.01
C ASP A 11 -0.61 24.04 4.22
N VAL A 12 0.41 23.41 4.83
CA VAL A 12 0.28 22.57 6.02
C VAL A 12 -0.20 23.34 7.26
N GLN A 13 -0.02 24.66 7.31
CA GLN A 13 -0.47 25.50 8.42
C GLN A 13 -1.99 25.72 8.40
N ASP A 14 -2.63 25.55 7.24
CA ASP A 14 -4.08 25.57 7.12
C ASP A 14 -4.65 24.15 7.29
N PHE A 15 -5.14 23.84 8.47
CA PHE A 15 -5.71 22.53 8.82
C PHE A 15 -7.02 22.19 8.08
N THR A 16 -7.55 23.08 7.24
CA THR A 16 -8.64 22.75 6.33
C THR A 16 -8.14 22.02 5.08
N ASN A 17 -6.85 22.05 4.78
CA ASN A 17 -6.24 21.31 3.69
C ASN A 17 -6.01 19.86 4.09
N PHE A 18 -6.45 18.93 3.24
CA PHE A 18 -6.25 17.49 3.45
C PHE A 18 -4.98 16.99 2.75
N VAL A 19 -4.62 17.59 1.62
CA VAL A 19 -3.42 17.25 0.84
C VAL A 19 -2.46 18.43 0.85
N ASN A 20 -1.18 18.13 1.10
CA ASN A 20 -0.11 19.10 1.12
C ASN A 20 0.92 18.79 0.02
N ALA A 21 2.01 19.58 -0.03
CA ALA A 21 3.11 19.33 -0.95
C ALA A 21 3.77 17.97 -0.70
N VAL A 22 4.28 17.35 -1.77
CA VAL A 22 5.17 16.18 -1.64
C VAL A 22 6.54 16.59 -1.14
N ILE A 23 7.36 15.60 -0.72
CA ILE A 23 8.53 15.84 0.13
C ILE A 23 9.60 16.73 -0.50
N ASP A 24 9.84 16.59 -1.81
CA ASP A 24 10.88 17.33 -2.53
C ASP A 24 10.60 17.38 -4.05
N GLU A 25 11.48 18.09 -4.78
CA GLU A 25 11.39 18.22 -6.23
C GLU A 25 11.55 16.88 -6.96
N ALA A 26 12.45 16.02 -6.49
CA ALA A 26 12.67 14.71 -7.10
C ALA A 26 11.42 13.83 -7.00
N SER A 27 10.73 13.87 -5.86
CA SER A 27 9.44 13.21 -5.66
C SER A 27 8.36 13.79 -6.58
N PHE A 28 8.26 15.11 -6.67
CA PHE A 28 7.33 15.78 -7.58
C PHE A 28 7.56 15.35 -9.03
N ASP A 29 8.79 15.46 -9.54
CA ASP A 29 9.12 15.13 -10.92
C ASP A 29 8.90 13.64 -11.21
N ASN A 30 9.23 12.76 -10.26
CA ASN A 30 8.93 11.32 -10.37
C ASN A 30 7.43 11.06 -10.49
N ILE A 31 6.62 11.61 -9.59
CA ILE A 31 5.15 11.42 -9.61
C ILE A 31 4.54 11.95 -10.91
N MET A 32 4.94 13.15 -11.33
CA MET A 32 4.47 13.74 -12.59
C MET A 32 4.85 12.87 -13.79
N SER A 33 6.01 12.21 -13.77
CA SER A 33 6.41 11.30 -14.86
C SER A 33 5.45 10.11 -15.03
N TYR A 34 4.90 9.56 -13.94
CA TYR A 34 3.89 8.50 -14.00
C TYR A 34 2.55 9.02 -14.50
N ILE A 35 2.16 10.22 -14.09
CA ILE A 35 0.93 10.86 -14.56
C ILE A 35 1.03 11.15 -16.07
N ASP A 36 2.15 11.68 -16.53
CA ASP A 36 2.36 11.98 -17.94
C ASP A 36 2.48 10.69 -18.79
N TYR A 37 3.09 9.65 -18.24
CA TYR A 37 3.07 8.33 -18.88
C TYR A 37 1.64 7.82 -19.07
N ALA A 38 0.79 7.95 -18.05
CA ALA A 38 -0.61 7.55 -18.15
C ALA A 38 -1.39 8.39 -19.17
N LYS A 39 -1.17 9.73 -19.21
CA LYS A 39 -1.79 10.61 -20.21
C LYS A 39 -1.45 10.25 -21.67
N GLN A 40 -0.27 9.69 -21.89
CA GLN A 40 0.21 9.35 -23.24
C GLN A 40 -0.12 7.90 -23.65
N SER A 41 -0.57 7.08 -22.71
CA SER A 41 -0.87 5.68 -22.97
C SER A 41 -2.27 5.48 -23.54
N PRO A 42 -2.45 4.63 -24.57
CA PRO A 42 -3.78 4.23 -25.03
C PRO A 42 -4.53 3.32 -24.06
N ASP A 43 -3.82 2.71 -23.09
CA ASP A 43 -4.36 1.76 -22.12
C ASP A 43 -4.77 2.41 -20.81
N ALA A 44 -4.65 3.75 -20.70
CA ALA A 44 -4.98 4.49 -19.49
C ALA A 44 -5.68 5.82 -19.78
N GLU A 45 -6.47 6.26 -18.82
CA GLU A 45 -7.07 7.60 -18.82
C GLU A 45 -6.95 8.25 -17.44
N ILE A 46 -6.81 9.56 -17.40
CA ILE A 46 -6.91 10.34 -16.16
C ILE A 46 -8.39 10.61 -15.89
N VAL A 47 -8.93 9.99 -14.85
CA VAL A 47 -10.34 10.17 -14.44
C VAL A 47 -10.53 11.42 -13.58
N PHE A 48 -9.50 11.78 -12.82
CA PHE A 48 -9.50 12.95 -11.93
C PHE A 48 -8.08 13.46 -11.70
N GLY A 49 -7.91 14.77 -11.50
CA GLY A 49 -6.63 15.40 -11.24
C GLY A 49 -5.69 15.39 -12.44
N GLY A 50 -4.45 15.02 -12.20
CA GLY A 50 -3.44 14.90 -13.26
C GLY A 50 -2.55 16.12 -13.44
N ASN A 51 -2.66 17.14 -12.58
CA ASN A 51 -1.84 18.34 -12.64
C ASN A 51 -0.91 18.44 -11.44
N GLY A 52 0.14 19.19 -11.59
CA GLY A 52 1.06 19.55 -10.51
C GLY A 52 1.57 20.98 -10.70
N ASP A 53 1.88 21.62 -9.59
CA ASP A 53 2.46 22.98 -9.58
C ASP A 53 3.61 23.03 -8.57
N LYS A 54 4.80 23.41 -9.06
CA LYS A 54 6.00 23.61 -8.24
C LYS A 54 6.46 25.05 -8.13
N SER A 55 5.60 26.01 -8.50
CA SER A 55 5.94 27.44 -8.46
C SER A 55 6.06 28.00 -7.04
N VAL A 56 5.27 27.47 -6.11
CA VAL A 56 5.24 27.87 -4.69
C VAL A 56 5.52 26.71 -3.73
N GLY A 57 5.51 25.48 -4.24
CA GLY A 57 5.74 24.24 -3.48
C GLY A 57 5.47 23.04 -4.37
N TYR A 58 5.90 21.87 -3.96
CA TYR A 58 5.79 20.64 -4.77
C TYR A 58 4.40 20.02 -4.65
N PHE A 59 3.38 20.69 -5.20
CA PHE A 59 1.98 20.29 -5.12
C PHE A 59 1.59 19.41 -6.30
N VAL A 60 1.11 18.20 -6.00
CA VAL A 60 0.54 17.28 -6.98
C VAL A 60 -0.92 17.05 -6.63
N GLU A 61 -1.83 17.28 -7.57
CA GLU A 61 -3.26 17.02 -7.37
C GLU A 61 -3.50 15.54 -7.09
N PRO A 62 -4.43 15.19 -6.16
CA PRO A 62 -4.94 13.84 -6.05
C PRO A 62 -5.38 13.34 -7.42
N THR A 63 -4.75 12.29 -7.91
CA THR A 63 -4.92 11.81 -9.28
C THR A 63 -5.47 10.41 -9.30
N VAL A 64 -6.50 10.18 -10.12
CA VAL A 64 -7.07 8.86 -10.38
C VAL A 64 -6.83 8.48 -11.82
N ILE A 65 -6.13 7.39 -12.00
CA ILE A 65 -5.87 6.76 -13.29
C ILE A 65 -6.78 5.54 -13.41
N ARG A 66 -7.47 5.35 -14.53
CA ARG A 66 -8.14 4.08 -14.90
C ARG A 66 -7.33 3.43 -15.99
N THR A 67 -7.04 2.15 -15.87
CA THR A 67 -6.32 1.38 -16.89
C THR A 67 -7.08 0.13 -17.32
N THR A 68 -6.88 -0.28 -18.55
CA THR A 68 -7.33 -1.57 -19.10
C THR A 68 -6.26 -2.66 -18.98
N ASP A 69 -4.99 -2.28 -18.70
CA ASP A 69 -3.89 -3.20 -18.47
C ASP A 69 -3.66 -3.41 -16.97
N PRO A 70 -3.92 -4.61 -16.42
CA PRO A 70 -3.68 -4.90 -15.00
C PRO A 70 -2.19 -4.90 -14.62
N MET A 71 -1.29 -4.93 -15.59
CA MET A 71 0.16 -4.82 -15.40
C MET A 71 0.70 -3.43 -15.76
N PHE A 72 -0.18 -2.45 -15.86
CA PHE A 72 0.21 -1.07 -16.15
C PHE A 72 1.28 -0.57 -15.18
N LYS A 73 2.21 0.25 -15.64
CA LYS A 73 3.37 0.69 -14.87
C LYS A 73 2.99 1.20 -13.47
N SER A 74 1.94 2.02 -13.35
CA SER A 74 1.48 2.56 -12.07
C SER A 74 0.72 1.56 -11.19
N MET A 75 0.40 0.34 -11.69
CA MET A 75 -0.11 -0.78 -10.89
C MET A 75 1.02 -1.61 -10.29
N VAL A 76 2.16 -1.67 -10.97
CA VAL A 76 3.29 -2.54 -10.62
C VAL A 76 4.31 -1.84 -9.73
N GLU A 77 4.62 -0.57 -10.03
CA GLU A 77 5.67 0.20 -9.39
C GLU A 77 5.13 1.10 -8.28
N GLU A 78 5.96 1.36 -7.28
CA GLU A 78 5.65 2.28 -6.19
C GLU A 78 5.85 3.73 -6.64
N ILE A 79 4.78 4.55 -6.61
CA ILE A 79 4.84 5.96 -6.99
C ILE A 79 5.20 6.84 -5.78
N PHE A 80 4.73 6.48 -4.61
CA PHE A 80 4.89 7.20 -3.34
C PHE A 80 4.32 8.63 -3.38
N GLY A 81 3.10 8.78 -3.91
CA GLY A 81 2.44 10.07 -4.08
C GLY A 81 0.91 9.96 -4.14
N PRO A 82 0.19 11.07 -4.29
CA PRO A 82 -1.26 11.13 -4.26
C PRO A 82 -1.90 10.60 -5.56
N VAL A 83 -1.50 9.44 -6.01
CA VAL A 83 -1.95 8.79 -7.25
C VAL A 83 -2.52 7.42 -6.93
N ILE A 84 -3.72 7.14 -7.43
CA ILE A 84 -4.33 5.81 -7.37
C ILE A 84 -4.64 5.33 -8.79
N THR A 85 -4.33 4.07 -9.06
CA THR A 85 -4.67 3.44 -10.33
C THR A 85 -5.75 2.38 -10.12
N ILE A 86 -6.76 2.40 -10.97
CA ILE A 86 -7.93 1.52 -10.91
C ILE A 86 -7.93 0.63 -12.15
N TYR A 87 -8.05 -0.67 -11.93
CA TYR A 87 -8.36 -1.67 -12.92
C TYR A 87 -9.75 -2.24 -12.65
N VAL A 88 -10.61 -2.25 -13.67
CA VAL A 88 -11.98 -2.79 -13.56
C VAL A 88 -11.99 -4.17 -14.21
N TYR A 89 -12.46 -5.16 -13.47
CA TYR A 89 -12.57 -6.55 -13.93
C TYR A 89 -14.02 -7.02 -14.02
N ASP A 90 -14.28 -8.05 -14.79
CA ASP A 90 -15.60 -8.65 -14.94
C ASP A 90 -15.98 -9.42 -13.66
N ASP A 91 -17.24 -9.32 -13.23
CA ASP A 91 -17.74 -9.95 -12.01
C ASP A 91 -17.51 -11.48 -11.94
N ASN A 92 -17.51 -12.16 -13.10
CA ASN A 92 -17.26 -13.60 -13.20
C ASN A 92 -15.77 -13.98 -13.13
N LYS A 93 -14.85 -13.00 -13.04
CA LYS A 93 -13.39 -13.20 -13.00
C LYS A 93 -12.78 -12.92 -11.63
N TYR A 94 -13.57 -12.99 -10.56
CA TYR A 94 -13.10 -12.63 -9.23
C TYR A 94 -11.90 -13.45 -8.78
N GLU A 95 -11.95 -14.79 -8.91
CA GLU A 95 -10.86 -15.67 -8.50
C GLU A 95 -9.57 -15.41 -9.31
N GLU A 96 -9.68 -15.27 -10.62
CA GLU A 96 -8.56 -14.95 -11.51
C GLU A 96 -7.96 -13.57 -11.18
N THR A 97 -8.83 -12.61 -10.80
CA THR A 97 -8.40 -11.27 -10.41
C THR A 97 -7.64 -11.27 -9.07
N LEU A 98 -8.01 -12.13 -8.13
CA LEU A 98 -7.25 -12.31 -6.89
C LEU A 98 -5.84 -12.87 -7.17
N GLU A 99 -5.71 -13.83 -8.07
CA GLU A 99 -4.41 -14.36 -8.50
C GLU A 99 -3.57 -13.30 -9.22
N LEU A 100 -4.21 -12.49 -10.04
CA LEU A 100 -3.58 -11.35 -10.69
C LEU A 100 -3.09 -10.33 -9.65
N CYS A 101 -3.93 -9.96 -8.69
CA CYS A 101 -3.59 -9.03 -7.60
C CYS A 101 -2.38 -9.51 -6.80
N ASP A 102 -2.28 -10.83 -6.51
CA ASP A 102 -1.16 -11.42 -5.78
C ASP A 102 0.19 -11.27 -6.50
N ARG A 103 0.19 -11.26 -7.83
CA ARG A 103 1.41 -11.23 -8.66
C ARG A 103 1.71 -9.89 -9.33
N THR A 104 0.80 -8.92 -9.30
CA THR A 104 0.95 -7.65 -10.02
C THR A 104 2.14 -6.84 -9.53
N SER A 105 2.41 -6.86 -8.23
CA SER A 105 3.49 -6.08 -7.62
C SER A 105 4.44 -6.96 -6.81
N PRO A 106 5.74 -6.63 -6.76
CA PRO A 106 6.69 -7.31 -5.89
C PRO A 106 6.51 -6.98 -4.41
N TYR A 107 5.68 -6.00 -4.07
CA TYR A 107 5.44 -5.56 -2.70
C TYR A 107 4.36 -6.40 -2.01
N GLY A 108 4.40 -6.44 -0.67
CA GLY A 108 3.43 -7.14 0.16
C GLY A 108 3.24 -6.44 1.51
N LEU A 109 2.98 -5.12 1.50
CA LEU A 109 2.88 -4.33 2.73
C LEU A 109 1.47 -4.33 3.30
N THR A 110 0.52 -3.72 2.62
CA THR A 110 -0.86 -3.61 3.06
C THR A 110 -1.84 -3.93 1.93
N GLY A 111 -3.01 -4.41 2.31
CA GLY A 111 -4.11 -4.64 1.37
C GLY A 111 -5.45 -4.66 2.08
N SER A 112 -6.52 -4.33 1.35
CA SER A 112 -7.88 -4.36 1.87
C SER A 112 -8.84 -4.99 0.87
N ILE A 113 -9.79 -5.75 1.41
CA ILE A 113 -10.93 -6.31 0.67
C ILE A 113 -12.22 -5.67 1.16
N PHE A 114 -13.00 -5.14 0.23
CA PHE A 114 -14.34 -4.65 0.50
C PHE A 114 -15.36 -5.59 -0.12
N ALA A 115 -16.08 -6.34 0.69
CA ALA A 115 -17.13 -7.24 0.24
C ALA A 115 -18.19 -7.47 1.32
N ARG A 116 -19.42 -7.80 0.90
CA ARG A 116 -20.51 -8.22 1.80
C ARG A 116 -20.62 -9.74 1.87
N ASP A 117 -20.28 -10.42 0.79
CA ASP A 117 -20.31 -11.87 0.70
C ASP A 117 -19.15 -12.48 1.48
N ARG A 118 -19.47 -13.35 2.45
CA ARG A 118 -18.49 -14.05 3.28
C ARG A 118 -17.65 -15.05 2.49
N TYR A 119 -18.22 -15.70 1.47
CA TYR A 119 -17.47 -16.62 0.62
C TYR A 119 -16.42 -15.88 -0.23
N ALA A 120 -16.77 -14.69 -0.75
CA ALA A 120 -15.83 -13.84 -1.45
C ALA A 120 -14.69 -13.37 -0.52
N ILE A 121 -15.01 -13.00 0.73
CA ILE A 121 -14.01 -12.62 1.73
C ILE A 121 -13.07 -13.80 2.05
N ASP A 122 -13.61 -14.99 2.29
CA ASP A 122 -12.81 -16.19 2.59
C ASP A 122 -11.92 -16.59 1.41
N MET A 123 -12.42 -16.50 0.20
CA MET A 123 -11.63 -16.73 -1.02
C MET A 123 -10.47 -15.75 -1.10
N ALA A 124 -10.75 -14.44 -0.96
CA ALA A 124 -9.72 -13.41 -0.98
C ALA A 124 -8.69 -13.60 0.14
N PHE A 125 -9.13 -13.87 1.36
CA PHE A 125 -8.26 -14.15 2.51
C PHE A 125 -7.29 -15.31 2.24
N ASN A 126 -7.77 -16.38 1.63
CA ASN A 126 -6.95 -17.54 1.32
C ASN A 126 -6.01 -17.30 0.13
N LYS A 127 -6.48 -16.70 -0.96
CA LYS A 127 -5.68 -16.43 -2.15
C LYS A 127 -4.60 -15.37 -1.90
N LEU A 128 -4.92 -14.33 -1.13
CA LEU A 128 -4.03 -13.19 -0.88
C LEU A 128 -3.26 -13.27 0.45
N ARG A 129 -3.20 -14.46 1.10
CA ARG A 129 -2.57 -14.61 2.43
C ARG A 129 -1.13 -14.11 2.52
N TYR A 130 -0.40 -14.10 1.41
CA TYR A 130 0.99 -13.63 1.33
C TYR A 130 1.14 -12.31 0.56
N ALA A 131 0.04 -11.71 0.11
CA ALA A 131 0.06 -10.46 -0.65
C ALA A 131 0.16 -9.21 0.24
N ALA A 132 -0.17 -9.32 1.52
CA ALA A 132 -0.13 -8.19 2.44
C ALA A 132 0.27 -8.64 3.85
N GLY A 133 1.22 -7.93 4.46
CA GLY A 133 1.57 -8.12 5.86
C GLY A 133 0.49 -7.62 6.81
N ASN A 134 -0.17 -6.52 6.47
CA ASN A 134 -1.38 -6.04 7.12
C ASN A 134 -2.57 -6.18 6.17
N PHE A 135 -3.46 -7.12 6.47
CA PHE A 135 -4.63 -7.44 5.66
C PHE A 135 -5.91 -6.93 6.35
N TYR A 136 -6.69 -6.12 5.65
CA TYR A 136 -7.89 -5.49 6.17
C TYR A 136 -9.14 -5.98 5.45
N ILE A 137 -10.25 -6.08 6.16
CA ILE A 137 -11.55 -6.48 5.61
C ILE A 137 -12.55 -5.37 5.94
N ASN A 138 -13.12 -4.76 4.91
CA ASN A 138 -14.07 -3.64 5.01
C ASN A 138 -13.54 -2.46 5.83
N ASP A 139 -12.23 -2.24 5.77
CA ASP A 139 -11.55 -1.13 6.42
C ASP A 139 -10.48 -0.57 5.49
N LYS A 140 -10.00 0.64 5.76
CA LYS A 140 -8.94 1.28 4.95
C LYS A 140 -7.63 0.46 5.00
N PRO A 141 -6.89 0.39 3.90
CA PRO A 141 -5.73 -0.49 3.77
C PRO A 141 -4.47 0.01 4.49
N THR A 142 -4.56 1.05 5.32
CA THR A 142 -3.40 1.68 5.97
C THR A 142 -3.82 2.42 7.23
N GLY A 143 -2.85 3.01 7.95
CA GLY A 143 -3.10 3.76 9.17
C GLY A 143 -3.03 2.87 10.42
N ALA A 144 -2.13 1.87 10.41
CA ALA A 144 -1.82 1.08 11.59
C ALA A 144 -1.35 1.98 12.74
N VAL A 145 -1.93 1.76 13.91
CA VAL A 145 -1.60 2.49 15.14
C VAL A 145 -0.66 1.63 15.98
N ILE A 146 0.48 2.18 16.39
CA ILE A 146 1.47 1.52 17.24
C ILE A 146 0.78 0.95 18.49
N ALA A 147 1.16 -0.26 18.89
CA ALA A 147 0.60 -1.06 19.98
C ALA A 147 -0.84 -1.58 19.78
N GLN A 148 -1.55 -1.12 18.77
CA GLN A 148 -2.86 -1.69 18.39
C GLN A 148 -2.76 -2.61 17.19
N GLN A 149 -1.97 -2.22 16.19
CA GLN A 149 -1.77 -2.96 14.95
C GLN A 149 -0.26 -3.00 14.64
N PRO A 150 0.45 -4.08 14.96
CA PRO A 150 1.84 -4.26 14.53
C PRO A 150 1.92 -4.16 13.00
N PHE A 151 2.87 -3.36 12.50
CA PHE A 151 2.95 -2.99 11.11
C PHE A 151 4.18 -3.56 10.43
N GLY A 152 4.00 -4.14 9.26
CA GLY A 152 5.09 -4.66 8.46
C GLY A 152 4.59 -5.49 7.29
N GLY A 153 5.42 -5.63 6.27
CA GLY A 153 5.14 -6.39 5.07
C GLY A 153 6.26 -7.32 4.69
N SER A 154 5.96 -8.23 3.78
CA SER A 154 6.88 -9.20 3.21
C SER A 154 7.23 -8.86 1.76
N ARG A 155 7.90 -9.77 1.07
CA ARG A 155 8.39 -9.57 -0.31
C ARG A 155 9.32 -8.36 -0.36
N ALA A 156 9.22 -7.50 -1.36
CA ALA A 156 10.03 -6.29 -1.47
C ALA A 156 9.70 -5.22 -0.41
N SER A 157 8.61 -5.38 0.35
CA SER A 157 8.24 -4.45 1.43
C SER A 157 8.99 -4.68 2.74
N GLY A 158 9.71 -5.79 2.91
CA GLY A 158 10.55 -6.03 4.08
C GLY A 158 10.47 -7.44 4.65
N THR A 159 10.94 -7.59 5.90
CA THR A 159 11.06 -8.87 6.60
C THR A 159 9.81 -9.30 7.35
N ASN A 160 8.78 -8.46 7.36
CA ASN A 160 7.53 -8.67 8.10
C ASN A 160 7.69 -8.79 9.63
N ASP A 161 8.69 -8.14 10.22
CA ASP A 161 8.99 -8.22 11.65
C ASP A 161 8.01 -7.44 12.56
N LYS A 162 6.97 -6.85 11.98
CA LYS A 162 5.86 -6.24 12.73
C LYS A 162 6.27 -5.15 13.72
N ALA A 163 6.72 -4.01 13.19
CA ALA A 163 7.02 -2.82 13.99
C ALA A 163 5.85 -2.45 14.91
N GLY A 164 6.16 -2.05 16.15
CA GLY A 164 5.16 -1.74 17.18
C GLY A 164 4.61 -2.96 17.91
N GLY A 165 5.20 -4.15 17.72
CA GLY A 165 4.85 -5.37 18.42
C GLY A 165 6.05 -6.07 19.06
N PRO A 166 5.82 -7.00 20.01
CA PRO A 166 6.91 -7.72 20.71
C PRO A 166 7.74 -8.59 19.78
N LEU A 167 7.18 -9.06 18.66
CA LEU A 167 7.92 -9.86 17.68
C LEU A 167 9.08 -9.11 17.04
N ASN A 168 8.94 -7.79 16.86
CA ASN A 168 10.04 -6.97 16.36
C ASN A 168 11.23 -6.96 17.31
N LEU A 169 10.98 -6.93 18.63
CA LEU A 169 12.04 -6.91 19.65
C LEU A 169 12.87 -8.20 19.65
N ILE A 170 12.26 -9.35 19.34
CA ILE A 170 12.95 -10.64 19.30
C ILE A 170 14.09 -10.63 18.27
N ARG A 171 13.95 -9.89 17.17
CA ARG A 171 15.01 -9.74 16.15
C ARG A 171 16.30 -9.11 16.69
N TRP A 172 16.18 -8.31 17.74
CA TRP A 172 17.30 -7.55 18.34
C TRP A 172 17.89 -8.29 19.55
N THR A 173 17.40 -9.49 19.88
CA THR A 173 17.85 -10.29 21.01
C THR A 173 18.55 -11.55 20.53
N ASN A 174 19.44 -12.06 21.40
CA ASN A 174 20.08 -13.36 21.18
C ASN A 174 19.69 -14.27 22.34
N ALA A 175 18.97 -15.33 22.06
CA ALA A 175 18.52 -16.28 23.06
C ALA A 175 19.71 -17.11 23.54
N ARG A 176 19.88 -17.23 24.88
CA ARG A 176 20.85 -18.05 25.52
C ARG A 176 20.17 -19.00 26.50
N CYS A 177 20.35 -20.32 26.30
CA CYS A 177 19.88 -21.33 27.22
C CYS A 177 21.04 -21.73 28.12
N ILE A 178 20.81 -21.78 29.44
CA ILE A 178 21.79 -22.25 30.45
C ILE A 178 21.13 -23.42 31.17
N LYS A 179 21.86 -24.53 31.21
CA LYS A 179 21.52 -25.67 32.05
C LYS A 179 22.68 -25.94 33.01
N GLU A 180 22.42 -25.95 34.30
CA GLU A 180 23.36 -26.22 35.35
C GLU A 180 22.90 -27.47 36.13
N ALA A 181 23.80 -28.43 36.34
CA ALA A 181 23.58 -29.55 37.24
C ALA A 181 24.27 -29.26 38.56
N LEU A 182 23.50 -29.05 39.63
CA LEU A 182 24.02 -28.75 40.96
C LEU A 182 24.73 -29.96 41.55
N VAL A 183 24.36 -31.18 41.15
CA VAL A 183 25.06 -32.41 41.46
C VAL A 183 25.53 -33.03 40.15
N PRO A 184 26.84 -32.96 39.84
CA PRO A 184 27.38 -33.58 38.63
C PRO A 184 27.17 -35.08 38.64
N PRO A 185 26.94 -35.74 37.48
CA PRO A 185 26.86 -37.18 37.38
C PRO A 185 28.19 -37.81 37.78
N THR A 186 28.13 -38.87 38.59
CA THR A 186 29.30 -39.56 39.13
C THR A 186 29.71 -40.79 38.34
N SER A 187 28.97 -41.11 37.23
CA SER A 187 29.24 -42.22 36.33
C SER A 187 28.82 -41.87 34.90
#